data_1cff17719bd09ffa9121343145068274
#
_entry.id   1cff17719bd09ffa9121343145068274
#
_cell.length_a   1.000
_cell.length_b   1.000
_cell.length_c   1.000
_cell.angle_alpha   90.00
_cell.angle_beta   90.00
_cell.angle_gamma   90.00
#
_symmetry.space_group_name_H-M   'P 1'
#
loop_
_entity.id
_entity.type
_entity.pdbx_description
1 polymer ?
#
loop_
_entity_poly.entity_id
_entity_poly.type
_entity_poly.pdbx_seq_one_letter_code
_entity_poly.pdbx_strand_id
1 'polypeptide(L)'
;MTKPIYLLTFVAALGSGLVAGIFFAFSNFVMKALARVSPGQGIAAMQSINVVVLNRWFFAVFFGTAACCLVLAVSSFIRWQKPSAGYLLVGSLLYLIGTILVTIAGNVPFNDALAAVNPSRAEAGPVWTNYLKNWTAWNHMRTIAALAAAASFTVALCRAVSSLDLAPSETLSPKGSATLPHKPEDWPRVFDQHLNAGDLDAVMTLYQPDAHFATKSGEILVGHDAIRKALGALIEGKTHFQSRVVRAVTVGEIAQLYTDFEGTRVDESGKTVPVHNNAIEVLRRQSDGSWKLIMGDPNGRE
;
A
#
# COMPACT_ATOMS: atom_id res chain seq x y z
N MET A 1 -0.69 6.88 -4.73
CA MET A 1 0.58 6.96 -5.53
C MET A 1 0.24 7.02 -7.02
N THR A 2 1.02 7.72 -7.89
CA THR A 2 0.83 7.59 -9.36
C THR A 2 1.43 6.27 -9.83
N LYS A 3 0.91 5.71 -10.97
CA LYS A 3 1.40 4.44 -11.52
C LYS A 3 2.92 4.36 -11.69
N PRO A 4 3.64 5.41 -12.22
CA PRO A 4 5.10 5.37 -12.32
C PRO A 4 5.82 5.27 -10.97
N ILE A 5 5.38 6.04 -9.96
CA ILE A 5 5.97 6.00 -8.61
C ILE A 5 5.72 4.65 -7.94
N TYR A 6 4.56 4.05 -8.14
CA TYR A 6 4.26 2.70 -7.65
C TYR A 6 5.22 1.67 -8.24
N LEU A 7 5.40 1.68 -9.56
CA LEU A 7 6.34 0.77 -10.25
C LEU A 7 7.78 0.98 -9.79
N LEU A 8 8.24 2.23 -9.70
CA LEU A 8 9.58 2.54 -9.18
C LEU A 8 9.78 2.06 -7.75
N THR A 9 8.76 2.23 -6.89
CA THR A 9 8.81 1.75 -5.50
C THR A 9 8.90 0.22 -5.45
N PHE A 10 8.14 -0.47 -6.30
CA PHE A 10 8.17 -1.92 -6.42
C PHE A 10 9.56 -2.41 -6.86
N VAL A 11 10.14 -1.79 -7.89
CA VAL A 11 11.49 -2.10 -8.38
C VAL A 11 12.53 -1.81 -7.28
N ALA A 12 12.41 -0.70 -6.56
CA ALA A 12 13.32 -0.35 -5.46
C ALA A 12 13.21 -1.35 -4.29
N ALA A 13 12.00 -1.82 -3.96
CA ALA A 13 11.80 -2.85 -2.93
C ALA A 13 12.49 -4.17 -3.31
N LEU A 14 12.25 -4.66 -4.54
CA LEU A 14 12.87 -5.89 -5.05
C LEU A 14 14.40 -5.77 -5.14
N GLY A 15 14.89 -4.66 -5.69
CA GLY A 15 16.33 -4.41 -5.83
C GLY A 15 17.03 -4.32 -4.48
N SER A 16 16.44 -3.60 -3.50
CA SER A 16 16.97 -3.53 -2.13
C SER A 16 16.97 -4.89 -1.46
N GLY A 17 15.91 -5.69 -1.63
CA GLY A 17 15.82 -7.05 -1.10
C GLY A 17 16.87 -7.98 -1.69
N LEU A 18 17.11 -7.93 -3.01
CA LEU A 18 18.12 -8.74 -3.68
C LEU A 18 19.54 -8.37 -3.23
N VAL A 19 19.85 -7.09 -3.15
CA VAL A 19 21.15 -6.60 -2.63
C VAL A 19 21.34 -6.99 -1.17
N ALA A 20 20.30 -6.85 -0.35
CA ALA A 20 20.30 -7.28 1.04
C ALA A 20 20.58 -8.79 1.17
N GLY A 21 19.97 -9.61 0.31
CA GLY A 21 20.18 -11.06 0.29
C GLY A 21 21.62 -11.44 -0.01
N ILE A 22 22.25 -10.77 -1.00
CA ILE A 22 23.68 -10.97 -1.31
C ILE A 22 24.52 -10.62 -0.08
N PHE A 23 24.34 -9.47 0.52
CA PHE A 23 25.13 -9.04 1.69
C PHE A 23 24.85 -9.89 2.92
N PHE A 24 23.63 -10.35 3.11
CA PHE A 24 23.26 -11.28 4.16
C PHE A 24 24.00 -12.61 4.03
N ALA A 25 24.14 -13.15 2.82
CA ALA A 25 24.92 -14.37 2.58
C ALA A 25 26.37 -14.20 3.06
N PHE A 26 27.00 -13.07 2.73
CA PHE A 26 28.34 -12.75 3.21
C PHE A 26 28.40 -12.59 4.74
N SER A 27 27.44 -11.88 5.33
CA SER A 27 27.35 -11.69 6.79
C SER A 27 27.12 -12.99 7.55
N ASN A 28 26.38 -13.91 6.99
CA ASN A 28 25.91 -15.09 7.71
C ASN A 28 26.86 -16.29 7.57
N PHE A 29 27.23 -16.66 6.34
CA PHE A 29 28.00 -17.92 6.14
C PHE A 29 29.24 -17.80 5.26
N VAL A 30 29.28 -16.91 4.23
CA VAL A 30 30.41 -16.85 3.29
C VAL A 30 31.71 -16.48 4.02
N MET A 31 31.70 -15.37 4.79
CA MET A 31 32.89 -14.93 5.53
C MET A 31 33.32 -15.95 6.59
N LYS A 32 32.36 -16.62 7.23
CA LYS A 32 32.66 -17.70 8.18
C LYS A 32 33.29 -18.92 7.51
N ALA A 33 32.86 -19.27 6.29
CA ALA A 33 33.45 -20.34 5.52
C ALA A 33 34.86 -20.00 5.07
N LEU A 34 35.09 -18.78 4.59
CA LEU A 34 36.44 -18.30 4.20
C LEU A 34 37.41 -18.20 5.40
N ALA A 35 36.90 -17.96 6.60
CA ALA A 35 37.71 -17.95 7.82
C ALA A 35 38.18 -19.35 8.26
N ARG A 36 37.60 -20.44 7.72
CA ARG A 36 37.96 -21.82 8.05
C ARG A 36 39.08 -22.42 7.19
N VAL A 37 39.41 -21.79 6.07
CA VAL A 37 40.52 -22.19 5.21
C VAL A 37 41.78 -21.43 5.61
N SER A 38 42.93 -21.82 5.07
CA SER A 38 44.17 -21.09 5.34
C SER A 38 44.09 -19.64 4.92
N PRO A 39 44.75 -18.68 5.59
CA PRO A 39 44.68 -17.26 5.26
C PRO A 39 44.94 -16.96 3.79
N GLY A 40 45.96 -17.60 3.19
CA GLY A 40 46.24 -17.41 1.75
C GLY A 40 45.11 -17.88 0.84
N GLN A 41 44.48 -19.02 1.15
CA GLN A 41 43.31 -19.49 0.40
C GLN A 41 42.10 -18.56 0.56
N GLY A 42 41.84 -18.09 1.78
CA GLY A 42 40.78 -17.15 2.06
C GLY A 42 40.96 -15.82 1.31
N ILE A 43 42.19 -15.27 1.32
CA ILE A 43 42.52 -14.04 0.58
C ILE A 43 42.32 -14.24 -0.92
N ALA A 44 42.91 -15.31 -1.51
CA ALA A 44 42.81 -15.57 -2.94
C ALA A 44 41.37 -15.74 -3.40
N ALA A 45 40.55 -16.46 -2.61
CA ALA A 45 39.11 -16.60 -2.89
C ALA A 45 38.39 -15.28 -2.82
N MET A 46 38.62 -14.45 -1.79
CA MET A 46 37.94 -13.17 -1.64
C MET A 46 38.38 -12.15 -2.68
N GLN A 47 39.67 -12.12 -3.07
CA GLN A 47 40.15 -11.32 -4.20
C GLN A 47 39.40 -11.68 -5.49
N SER A 48 39.27 -12.99 -5.78
CA SER A 48 38.49 -13.46 -6.93
C SER A 48 37.02 -13.03 -6.87
N ILE A 49 36.36 -13.17 -5.72
CA ILE A 49 34.98 -12.74 -5.51
C ILE A 49 34.82 -11.24 -5.76
N ASN A 50 35.73 -10.41 -5.22
CA ASN A 50 35.70 -8.96 -5.40
C ASN A 50 35.82 -8.53 -6.87
N VAL A 51 36.50 -9.31 -7.71
CA VAL A 51 36.56 -9.06 -9.16
C VAL A 51 35.31 -9.54 -9.87
N VAL A 52 34.88 -10.77 -9.60
CA VAL A 52 33.74 -11.39 -10.32
C VAL A 52 32.39 -10.71 -10.01
N VAL A 53 32.24 -10.19 -8.79
CA VAL A 53 31.01 -9.49 -8.42
C VAL A 53 30.80 -8.19 -9.22
N LEU A 54 31.85 -7.57 -9.73
CA LEU A 54 31.82 -6.36 -10.54
C LEU A 54 31.37 -6.65 -11.98
N ASN A 55 30.21 -7.22 -12.14
CA ASN A 55 29.62 -7.56 -13.43
C ASN A 55 28.36 -6.72 -13.72
N ARG A 56 27.95 -6.74 -15.01
CA ARG A 56 26.82 -5.91 -15.49
C ARG A 56 25.51 -6.13 -14.73
N TRP A 57 25.25 -7.35 -14.27
CA TRP A 57 23.99 -7.67 -13.60
C TRP A 57 23.98 -7.14 -12.17
N PHE A 58 25.10 -7.29 -11.45
CA PHE A 58 25.24 -6.71 -10.13
C PHE A 58 25.14 -5.17 -10.20
N PHE A 59 25.83 -4.54 -11.13
CA PHE A 59 25.76 -3.09 -11.32
C PHE A 59 24.36 -2.62 -11.70
N ALA A 60 23.66 -3.33 -12.58
CA ALA A 60 22.29 -2.99 -12.95
C ALA A 60 21.35 -2.99 -11.74
N VAL A 61 21.43 -4.00 -10.87
CA VAL A 61 20.62 -4.06 -9.66
C VAL A 61 21.08 -3.00 -8.65
N PHE A 62 22.38 -2.93 -8.36
CA PHE A 62 22.94 -2.10 -7.31
C PHE A 62 22.73 -0.59 -7.60
N PHE A 63 23.16 -0.13 -8.76
CA PHE A 63 23.02 1.28 -9.16
C PHE A 63 21.64 1.60 -9.73
N GLY A 64 20.95 0.65 -10.38
CA GLY A 64 19.58 0.83 -10.81
C GLY A 64 18.64 1.07 -9.64
N THR A 65 18.81 0.32 -8.54
CA THR A 65 18.07 0.57 -7.30
C THR A 65 18.41 1.95 -6.72
N ALA A 66 19.68 2.35 -6.72
CA ALA A 66 20.09 3.69 -6.27
C ALA A 66 19.43 4.81 -7.09
N ALA A 67 19.37 4.65 -8.41
CA ALA A 67 18.69 5.60 -9.29
C ALA A 67 17.18 5.70 -8.98
N CYS A 68 16.52 4.57 -8.78
CA CYS A 68 15.12 4.56 -8.30
C CYS A 68 14.97 5.30 -6.96
N CYS A 69 15.89 5.06 -6.01
CA CYS A 69 15.88 5.73 -4.71
C CYS A 69 16.04 7.24 -4.81
N LEU A 70 16.89 7.74 -5.72
CA LEU A 70 17.03 9.19 -5.96
C LEU A 70 15.72 9.80 -6.45
N VAL A 71 15.07 9.19 -7.43
CA VAL A 71 13.77 9.64 -7.95
C VAL A 71 12.69 9.59 -6.86
N LEU A 72 12.66 8.52 -6.06
CA LEU A 72 11.69 8.36 -4.98
C LEU A 72 11.92 9.36 -3.85
N ALA A 73 13.18 9.68 -3.49
CA ALA A 73 13.51 10.70 -2.51
C ALA A 73 13.00 12.08 -2.94
N VAL A 74 13.30 12.49 -4.19
CA VAL A 74 12.80 13.77 -4.74
C VAL A 74 11.26 13.77 -4.77
N SER A 75 10.64 12.69 -5.22
CA SER A 75 9.18 12.58 -5.28
C SER A 75 8.53 12.67 -3.89
N SER A 76 9.21 12.21 -2.84
CA SER A 76 8.74 12.28 -1.44
C SER A 76 8.62 13.73 -0.97
N PHE A 77 9.59 14.58 -1.29
CA PHE A 77 9.55 16.00 -0.94
C PHE A 77 8.42 16.74 -1.65
N ILE A 78 8.23 16.48 -2.96
CA ILE A 78 7.15 17.09 -3.75
C ILE A 78 5.78 16.66 -3.24
N ARG A 79 5.68 15.45 -2.67
CA ARG A 79 4.41 14.82 -2.26
C ARG A 79 4.33 14.58 -0.75
N TRP A 80 4.94 15.44 0.04
CA TRP A 80 5.08 15.26 1.50
C TRP A 80 3.76 15.01 2.23
N GLN A 81 2.66 15.58 1.74
CA GLN A 81 1.32 15.40 2.32
C GLN A 81 0.71 13.99 2.11
N LYS A 82 1.35 13.13 1.29
CA LYS A 82 0.83 11.78 1.07
C LYS A 82 1.31 10.81 2.14
N PRO A 83 0.44 9.89 2.65
CA PRO A 83 0.79 8.96 3.73
C PRO A 83 2.00 8.06 3.46
N SER A 84 2.33 7.81 2.20
CA SER A 84 3.49 7.00 1.78
C SER A 84 4.80 7.78 1.68
N ALA A 85 4.78 9.13 1.69
CA ALA A 85 5.96 9.96 1.41
C ALA A 85 7.11 9.71 2.40
N GLY A 86 6.81 9.65 3.70
CA GLY A 86 7.81 9.38 4.73
C GLY A 86 8.52 8.04 4.54
N TYR A 87 7.77 6.99 4.18
CA TYR A 87 8.35 5.66 3.93
C TYR A 87 9.22 5.63 2.67
N LEU A 88 8.81 6.34 1.60
CA LEU A 88 9.63 6.47 0.38
C LEU A 88 10.94 7.18 0.69
N LEU A 89 10.93 8.25 1.46
CA LEU A 89 12.12 9.00 1.85
C LEU A 89 13.05 8.15 2.72
N VAL A 90 12.51 7.54 3.78
CA VAL A 90 13.29 6.69 4.70
C VAL A 90 13.92 5.53 3.95
N GLY A 91 13.16 4.79 3.12
CA GLY A 91 13.69 3.70 2.32
C GLY A 91 14.80 4.15 1.37
N SER A 92 14.62 5.31 0.70
CA SER A 92 15.62 5.88 -0.19
C SER A 92 16.91 6.27 0.54
N LEU A 93 16.82 6.94 1.68
CA LEU A 93 17.98 7.34 2.48
C LEU A 93 18.71 6.13 3.05
N LEU A 94 18.00 5.13 3.54
CA LEU A 94 18.60 3.88 4.01
C LEU A 94 19.39 3.18 2.90
N TYR A 95 18.89 3.15 1.67
CA TYR A 95 19.62 2.55 0.56
C TYR A 95 20.80 3.42 0.12
N LEU A 96 20.60 4.72 -0.13
CA LEU A 96 21.64 5.61 -0.64
C LEU A 96 22.77 5.83 0.36
N ILE A 97 22.45 6.06 1.63
CA ILE A 97 23.44 6.29 2.68
C ILE A 97 23.89 4.96 3.28
N GLY A 98 22.94 4.15 3.78
CA GLY A 98 23.25 2.94 4.54
C GLY A 98 23.78 1.79 3.67
N THR A 99 23.51 1.79 2.35
CA THR A 99 24.00 0.75 1.44
C THR A 99 25.08 1.28 0.51
N ILE A 100 24.82 2.32 -0.28
CA ILE A 100 25.79 2.82 -1.28
C ILE A 100 26.98 3.49 -0.61
N LEU A 101 26.73 4.53 0.21
CA LEU A 101 27.83 5.29 0.84
C LEU A 101 28.63 4.41 1.78
N VAL A 102 27.99 3.53 2.57
CA VAL A 102 28.68 2.56 3.44
C VAL A 102 29.53 1.59 2.62
N THR A 103 29.08 1.15 1.43
CA THR A 103 29.90 0.33 0.53
C THR A 103 31.17 1.08 0.10
N ILE A 104 31.02 2.33 -0.35
CA ILE A 104 32.12 3.16 -0.86
C ILE A 104 33.11 3.50 0.25
N ALA A 105 32.62 3.95 1.41
CA ALA A 105 33.49 4.41 2.49
C ALA A 105 34.00 3.28 3.42
N GLY A 106 33.22 2.20 3.56
CA GLY A 106 33.53 1.11 4.48
C GLY A 106 34.12 -0.13 3.81
N ASN A 107 33.46 -0.70 2.81
CA ASN A 107 33.88 -1.99 2.25
C ASN A 107 34.93 -1.87 1.13
N VAL A 108 34.82 -0.87 0.23
CA VAL A 108 35.76 -0.70 -0.89
C VAL A 108 37.19 -0.50 -0.44
N PRO A 109 37.53 0.34 0.56
CA PRO A 109 38.91 0.51 1.00
C PRO A 109 39.55 -0.79 1.52
N PHE A 110 38.78 -1.65 2.20
CA PHE A 110 39.28 -2.97 2.62
C PHE A 110 39.47 -3.90 1.43
N ASN A 111 38.61 -3.84 0.40
CA ASN A 111 38.80 -4.62 -0.82
C ASN A 111 40.09 -4.22 -1.57
N ASP A 112 40.35 -2.91 -1.67
CA ASP A 112 41.53 -2.36 -2.32
C ASP A 112 42.80 -2.76 -1.56
N ALA A 113 42.80 -2.65 -0.22
CA ALA A 113 43.88 -3.09 0.62
C ALA A 113 44.12 -4.61 0.47
N LEU A 114 43.07 -5.42 0.43
CA LEU A 114 43.17 -6.86 0.23
C LEU A 114 43.74 -7.22 -1.17
N ALA A 115 43.33 -6.48 -2.20
CA ALA A 115 43.78 -6.71 -3.57
C ALA A 115 45.31 -6.56 -3.74
N ALA A 116 45.96 -5.72 -2.91
CA ALA A 116 47.38 -5.49 -2.91
C ALA A 116 48.19 -6.60 -2.17
N VAL A 117 47.53 -7.52 -1.44
CA VAL A 117 48.17 -8.55 -0.63
C VAL A 117 48.55 -9.75 -1.51
N ASN A 118 49.81 -10.19 -1.39
CA ASN A 118 50.20 -11.49 -1.94
C ASN A 118 49.77 -12.62 -0.97
N PRO A 119 48.85 -13.52 -1.39
CA PRO A 119 48.30 -14.55 -0.52
C PRO A 119 49.36 -15.56 0.03
N SER A 120 50.52 -15.65 -0.61
CA SER A 120 51.58 -16.64 -0.25
C SER A 120 52.57 -16.09 0.76
N ARG A 121 52.48 -14.82 1.17
CA ARG A 121 53.43 -14.23 2.13
C ARG A 121 52.98 -14.47 3.58
N ALA A 122 53.96 -14.58 4.49
CA ALA A 122 53.73 -14.82 5.91
C ALA A 122 52.93 -13.69 6.57
N GLU A 123 53.09 -12.43 6.10
CA GLU A 123 52.42 -11.25 6.60
C GLU A 123 50.92 -11.18 6.20
N ALA A 124 50.45 -12.07 5.33
CA ALA A 124 49.06 -12.12 4.86
C ALA A 124 48.05 -12.45 5.99
N GLY A 125 48.47 -13.23 7.01
CA GLY A 125 47.61 -13.67 8.12
C GLY A 125 46.99 -12.52 8.92
N PRO A 126 47.78 -11.58 9.46
CA PRO A 126 47.27 -10.42 10.18
C PRO A 126 46.34 -9.54 9.33
N VAL A 127 46.66 -9.32 8.04
CA VAL A 127 45.79 -8.53 7.12
C VAL A 127 44.45 -9.23 6.93
N TRP A 128 44.44 -10.55 6.74
CA TRP A 128 43.23 -11.34 6.61
C TRP A 128 42.35 -11.27 7.86
N THR A 129 42.93 -11.38 9.06
CA THR A 129 42.21 -11.29 10.32
C THR A 129 41.54 -9.91 10.47
N ASN A 130 42.28 -8.85 10.15
CA ASN A 130 41.71 -7.48 10.16
C ASN A 130 40.60 -7.32 9.13
N TYR A 131 40.77 -7.85 7.93
CA TYR A 131 39.75 -7.84 6.88
C TYR A 131 38.48 -8.57 7.32
N LEU A 132 38.61 -9.81 7.80
CA LEU A 132 37.45 -10.58 8.29
C LEU A 132 36.62 -9.82 9.32
N LYS A 133 37.29 -9.15 10.28
CA LYS A 133 36.64 -8.40 11.35
C LYS A 133 35.92 -7.15 10.80
N ASN A 134 36.68 -6.27 10.17
CA ASN A 134 36.22 -4.93 9.85
C ASN A 134 35.32 -4.89 8.60
N TRP A 135 35.71 -5.62 7.55
CA TRP A 135 34.88 -5.72 6.34
C TRP A 135 33.53 -6.35 6.65
N THR A 136 33.49 -7.39 7.51
CA THR A 136 32.24 -8.03 7.91
C THR A 136 31.38 -7.10 8.75
N ALA A 137 31.96 -6.29 9.64
CA ALA A 137 31.21 -5.29 10.41
C ALA A 137 30.51 -4.27 9.49
N TRP A 138 31.24 -3.73 8.51
CA TRP A 138 30.65 -2.83 7.51
C TRP A 138 29.59 -3.53 6.66
N ASN A 139 29.83 -4.82 6.33
CA ASN A 139 28.85 -5.62 5.59
C ASN A 139 27.54 -5.84 6.38
N HIS A 140 27.60 -6.01 7.71
CA HIS A 140 26.41 -6.08 8.55
C HIS A 140 25.58 -4.77 8.47
N MET A 141 26.25 -3.61 8.54
CA MET A 141 25.59 -2.32 8.47
C MET A 141 24.79 -2.15 7.16
N ARG A 142 25.45 -2.41 6.01
CA ARG A 142 24.78 -2.28 4.70
C ARG A 142 23.71 -3.35 4.49
N THR A 143 23.84 -4.55 5.08
CA THR A 143 22.81 -5.59 5.06
C THR A 143 21.54 -5.11 5.76
N ILE A 144 21.69 -4.60 6.99
CA ILE A 144 20.57 -4.10 7.79
C ILE A 144 19.90 -2.92 7.08
N ALA A 145 20.71 -1.98 6.56
CA ALA A 145 20.18 -0.83 5.84
C ALA A 145 19.39 -1.21 4.59
N ALA A 146 19.90 -2.15 3.78
CA ALA A 146 19.21 -2.61 2.58
C ALA A 146 17.91 -3.38 2.91
N LEU A 147 17.89 -4.21 3.96
CA LEU A 147 16.69 -4.89 4.45
C LEU A 147 15.64 -3.88 4.95
N ALA A 148 16.09 -2.89 5.74
CA ALA A 148 15.19 -1.84 6.23
C ALA A 148 14.64 -0.96 5.10
N ALA A 149 15.44 -0.69 4.06
CA ALA A 149 14.99 -0.01 2.85
C ALA A 149 13.89 -0.81 2.13
N ALA A 150 14.12 -2.12 1.90
CA ALA A 150 13.13 -3.01 1.30
C ALA A 150 11.81 -3.05 2.10
N ALA A 151 11.90 -3.15 3.43
CA ALA A 151 10.74 -3.13 4.33
C ALA A 151 10.00 -1.79 4.25
N SER A 152 10.72 -0.66 4.24
CA SER A 152 10.13 0.68 4.13
C SER A 152 9.37 0.86 2.81
N PHE A 153 9.95 0.43 1.68
CA PHE A 153 9.27 0.47 0.38
C PHE A 153 8.04 -0.46 0.34
N THR A 154 8.11 -1.64 0.96
CA THR A 154 6.97 -2.55 1.08
C THR A 154 5.82 -1.91 1.85
N VAL A 155 6.11 -1.26 2.99
CA VAL A 155 5.09 -0.50 3.75
C VAL A 155 4.51 0.64 2.90
N ALA A 156 5.35 1.36 2.13
CA ALA A 156 4.87 2.42 1.24
C ALA A 156 3.90 1.87 0.17
N LEU A 157 4.18 0.70 -0.40
CA LEU A 157 3.29 0.02 -1.35
C LEU A 157 1.97 -0.43 -0.70
N CYS A 158 2.01 -1.05 0.48
CA CYS A 158 0.81 -1.45 1.21
C CYS A 158 -0.08 -0.24 1.52
N ARG A 159 0.50 0.87 2.01
CA ARG A 159 -0.25 2.11 2.27
C ARG A 159 -0.79 2.77 1.00
N ALA A 160 -0.13 2.59 -0.14
CA ALA A 160 -0.65 3.06 -1.42
C ALA A 160 -1.86 2.25 -1.88
N VAL A 161 -1.87 0.93 -1.67
CA VAL A 161 -3.02 0.06 -1.96
C VAL A 161 -4.19 0.42 -1.04
N SER A 162 -3.97 0.50 0.28
CA SER A 162 -5.00 0.90 1.24
C SER A 162 -5.59 2.30 0.95
N SER A 163 -4.78 3.23 0.40
CA SER A 163 -5.27 4.54 -0.02
C SER A 163 -6.02 4.53 -1.35
N LEU A 164 -5.86 3.48 -2.17
CA LEU A 164 -6.67 3.25 -3.37
C LEU A 164 -8.05 2.66 -2.99
N ASP A 165 -8.09 1.82 -1.96
CA ASP A 165 -9.33 1.28 -1.40
C ASP A 165 -10.13 2.35 -0.60
N LEU A 166 -9.46 3.43 -0.16
CA LEU A 166 -10.05 4.55 0.58
C LEU A 166 -10.21 5.83 -0.26
N ALA A 167 -9.66 5.89 -1.47
CA ALA A 167 -9.91 7.00 -2.37
C ALA A 167 -11.28 6.78 -3.02
N PRO A 168 -12.20 7.76 -2.98
CA PRO A 168 -13.33 7.74 -3.88
C PRO A 168 -12.77 7.63 -5.30
N SER A 169 -13.19 6.64 -6.06
CA SER A 169 -12.83 6.60 -7.48
C SER A 169 -13.50 7.78 -8.16
N GLU A 170 -12.81 8.90 -8.24
CA GLU A 170 -13.11 9.95 -9.22
C GLU A 170 -12.76 9.43 -10.62
N THR A 171 -13.50 8.46 -11.06
CA THR A 171 -13.77 8.30 -12.47
C THR A 171 -15.13 8.96 -12.68
N LEU A 172 -15.11 10.17 -13.22
CA LEU A 172 -16.25 10.72 -13.94
C LEU A 172 -16.68 9.65 -14.95
N SER A 173 -17.63 8.80 -14.51
CA SER A 173 -18.31 7.88 -15.42
C SER A 173 -19.27 8.75 -16.25
N PRO A 174 -19.35 8.56 -17.56
CA PRO A 174 -20.32 9.28 -18.36
C PRO A 174 -21.72 8.96 -17.83
N LYS A 175 -22.60 9.97 -17.76
CA LYS A 175 -24.03 9.83 -17.50
C LYS A 175 -24.57 8.62 -18.24
N GLY A 176 -24.96 7.55 -17.51
CA GLY A 176 -25.69 6.45 -18.11
C GLY A 176 -25.28 5.02 -17.75
N SER A 177 -24.24 4.77 -16.91
CA SER A 177 -23.94 3.40 -16.45
C SER A 177 -23.93 3.36 -14.92
N ALA A 178 -24.99 2.81 -14.32
CA ALA A 178 -25.07 2.60 -12.87
C ALA A 178 -23.97 1.60 -12.44
N THR A 179 -23.00 2.06 -11.67
CA THR A 179 -21.96 1.20 -11.08
C THR A 179 -22.58 0.43 -9.93
N LEU A 180 -22.75 -0.90 -10.08
CA LEU A 180 -23.26 -1.76 -9.01
C LEU A 180 -22.14 -2.22 -8.07
N PRO A 181 -22.39 -2.33 -6.74
CA PRO A 181 -21.39 -2.80 -5.80
C PRO A 181 -21.19 -4.32 -5.92
N HIS A 182 -19.92 -4.77 -6.02
CA HIS A 182 -19.54 -6.19 -6.04
C HIS A 182 -19.07 -6.70 -4.67
N LYS A 183 -18.90 -5.81 -3.69
CA LYS A 183 -18.71 -6.14 -2.27
C LYS A 183 -19.83 -5.46 -1.48
N PRO A 184 -20.37 -6.14 -0.45
CA PRO A 184 -21.46 -5.55 0.32
C PRO A 184 -21.05 -4.23 1.01
N GLU A 185 -19.80 -4.12 1.46
CA GLU A 185 -19.28 -2.93 2.14
C GLU A 185 -19.20 -1.70 1.22
N ASP A 186 -19.20 -1.89 -0.10
CA ASP A 186 -19.19 -0.79 -1.08
C ASP A 186 -20.58 -0.17 -1.30
N TRP A 187 -21.64 -0.86 -0.87
CA TRP A 187 -23.03 -0.45 -1.15
C TRP A 187 -23.34 0.96 -0.63
N PRO A 188 -23.03 1.35 0.64
CA PRO A 188 -23.36 2.68 1.15
C PRO A 188 -22.63 3.78 0.39
N ARG A 189 -21.38 3.56 0.01
CA ARG A 189 -20.59 4.52 -0.78
C ARG A 189 -21.19 4.74 -2.19
N VAL A 190 -21.63 3.66 -2.85
CA VAL A 190 -22.26 3.75 -4.17
C VAL A 190 -23.63 4.45 -4.07
N PHE A 191 -24.38 4.16 -3.00
CA PHE A 191 -25.62 4.85 -2.67
C PHE A 191 -25.40 6.37 -2.52
N ASP A 192 -24.43 6.78 -1.70
CA ASP A 192 -24.08 8.20 -1.51
C ASP A 192 -23.72 8.87 -2.83
N GLN A 193 -22.92 8.21 -3.65
CA GLN A 193 -22.46 8.74 -4.93
C GLN A 193 -23.65 9.08 -5.85
N HIS A 194 -24.62 8.18 -5.98
CA HIS A 194 -25.80 8.39 -6.83
C HIS A 194 -26.79 9.35 -6.21
N LEU A 195 -27.06 9.26 -4.90
CA LEU A 195 -27.96 10.16 -4.19
C LEU A 195 -27.45 11.62 -4.25
N ASN A 196 -26.16 11.82 -3.95
CA ASN A 196 -25.52 13.13 -3.95
C ASN A 196 -25.45 13.75 -5.36
N ALA A 197 -25.44 12.92 -6.41
CA ALA A 197 -25.54 13.36 -7.80
C ALA A 197 -26.98 13.68 -8.24
N GLY A 198 -27.98 13.36 -7.40
CA GLY A 198 -29.40 13.50 -7.74
C GLY A 198 -29.90 12.47 -8.76
N ASP A 199 -29.15 11.37 -8.97
CA ASP A 199 -29.48 10.32 -9.92
C ASP A 199 -30.36 9.23 -9.27
N LEU A 200 -31.66 9.52 -9.15
CA LEU A 200 -32.62 8.62 -8.53
C LEU A 200 -32.73 7.28 -9.26
N ASP A 201 -32.60 7.28 -10.58
CA ASP A 201 -32.67 6.04 -11.37
C ASP A 201 -31.50 5.12 -11.04
N ALA A 202 -30.29 5.66 -10.94
CA ALA A 202 -29.12 4.92 -10.51
C ALA A 202 -29.23 4.43 -9.05
N VAL A 203 -29.75 5.26 -8.13
CA VAL A 203 -30.04 4.84 -6.74
C VAL A 203 -30.96 3.63 -6.72
N MET A 204 -32.04 3.65 -7.50
CA MET A 204 -33.01 2.55 -7.53
C MET A 204 -32.44 1.22 -8.05
N THR A 205 -31.36 1.24 -8.84
CA THR A 205 -30.69 0.00 -9.27
C THR A 205 -30.03 -0.78 -8.12
N LEU A 206 -29.77 -0.09 -6.99
CA LEU A 206 -29.17 -0.67 -5.78
C LEU A 206 -30.18 -1.44 -4.92
N TYR A 207 -31.46 -1.35 -5.22
CA TYR A 207 -32.55 -2.01 -4.49
C TYR A 207 -33.10 -3.19 -5.28
N GLN A 208 -33.51 -4.25 -4.59
CA GLN A 208 -34.34 -5.29 -5.22
C GLN A 208 -35.77 -4.78 -5.46
N PRO A 209 -36.48 -5.30 -6.50
CA PRO A 209 -37.83 -4.82 -6.82
C PRO A 209 -38.84 -4.94 -5.66
N ASP A 210 -38.65 -5.92 -4.79
CA ASP A 210 -39.46 -6.23 -3.61
C ASP A 210 -38.79 -5.80 -2.29
N ALA A 211 -37.81 -4.90 -2.34
CA ALA A 211 -37.11 -4.43 -1.15
C ALA A 211 -38.07 -3.76 -0.14
N HIS A 212 -37.72 -3.89 1.13
CA HIS A 212 -38.41 -3.26 2.26
C HIS A 212 -37.55 -2.12 2.83
N PHE A 213 -38.16 -1.02 3.19
CA PHE A 213 -37.47 0.14 3.73
C PHE A 213 -38.27 0.76 4.87
N ALA A 214 -37.73 0.79 6.08
CA ALA A 214 -38.35 1.42 7.23
C ALA A 214 -38.19 2.94 7.14
N THR A 215 -39.24 3.65 7.49
CA THR A 215 -39.19 5.12 7.63
C THR A 215 -38.90 5.48 9.09
N LYS A 216 -38.57 6.74 9.34
CA LYS A 216 -38.34 7.26 10.71
C LYS A 216 -39.60 7.13 11.59
N SER A 217 -40.83 7.11 11.01
CA SER A 217 -42.08 6.90 11.73
C SER A 217 -42.39 5.42 12.04
N GLY A 218 -41.53 4.49 11.60
CA GLY A 218 -41.74 3.05 11.76
C GLY A 218 -42.61 2.42 10.68
N GLU A 219 -43.07 3.17 9.68
CA GLU A 219 -43.78 2.63 8.51
C GLU A 219 -42.82 1.84 7.64
N ILE A 220 -43.25 0.70 7.11
CA ILE A 220 -42.49 -0.13 6.18
C ILE A 220 -42.96 0.11 4.75
N LEU A 221 -42.13 0.73 3.96
CA LEU A 221 -42.33 0.89 2.51
C LEU A 221 -41.89 -0.41 1.81
N VAL A 222 -42.71 -0.89 0.88
CA VAL A 222 -42.45 -2.13 0.13
C VAL A 222 -42.44 -1.83 -1.35
N GLY A 223 -41.34 -2.27 -2.02
CA GLY A 223 -41.19 -2.19 -3.46
C GLY A 223 -40.67 -0.88 -3.98
N HIS A 224 -40.29 -0.89 -5.26
CA HIS A 224 -39.57 0.21 -5.91
C HIS A 224 -40.36 1.54 -5.90
N ASP A 225 -41.66 1.52 -6.14
CA ASP A 225 -42.45 2.77 -6.28
C ASP A 225 -42.51 3.56 -4.95
N ALA A 226 -42.77 2.85 -3.84
CA ALA A 226 -42.83 3.47 -2.52
C ALA A 226 -41.46 3.98 -2.07
N ILE A 227 -40.39 3.18 -2.27
CA ILE A 227 -39.01 3.54 -1.92
C ILE A 227 -38.53 4.71 -2.79
N ARG A 228 -38.80 4.66 -4.10
CA ARG A 228 -38.46 5.75 -5.03
C ARG A 228 -39.04 7.10 -4.58
N LYS A 229 -40.27 7.12 -4.12
CA LYS A 229 -40.92 8.35 -3.60
C LYS A 229 -40.18 8.89 -2.38
N ALA A 230 -39.81 8.01 -1.43
CA ALA A 230 -39.11 8.42 -0.22
C ALA A 230 -37.67 8.93 -0.53
N LEU A 231 -36.94 8.25 -1.41
CA LEU A 231 -35.59 8.66 -1.81
C LEU A 231 -35.62 9.94 -2.68
N GLY A 232 -36.64 10.10 -3.51
CA GLY A 232 -36.89 11.35 -4.27
C GLY A 232 -37.00 12.56 -3.37
N ALA A 233 -37.72 12.44 -2.26
CA ALA A 233 -37.83 13.51 -1.27
C ALA A 233 -36.49 13.89 -0.61
N LEU A 234 -35.55 12.92 -0.45
CA LEU A 234 -34.21 13.24 0.02
C LEU A 234 -33.43 14.07 -1.00
N ILE A 235 -33.53 13.73 -2.29
CA ILE A 235 -32.91 14.49 -3.38
C ILE A 235 -33.50 15.90 -3.49
N GLU A 236 -34.81 16.03 -3.45
CA GLU A 236 -35.51 17.33 -3.46
C GLU A 236 -35.10 18.20 -2.26
N GLY A 237 -34.92 17.59 -1.08
CA GLY A 237 -34.41 18.23 0.12
C GLY A 237 -32.90 18.50 0.07
N LYS A 238 -32.23 18.31 -1.07
CA LYS A 238 -30.79 18.49 -1.27
C LYS A 238 -29.98 17.79 -0.19
N THR A 239 -30.38 16.56 0.17
CA THR A 239 -29.70 15.75 1.14
C THR A 239 -28.36 15.29 0.55
N HIS A 240 -27.31 15.43 1.32
CA HIS A 240 -25.97 15.01 0.95
C HIS A 240 -25.41 14.12 2.05
N PHE A 241 -25.03 12.89 1.72
CA PHE A 241 -24.51 11.93 2.67
C PHE A 241 -23.03 11.59 2.42
N GLN A 242 -22.35 11.26 3.51
CA GLN A 242 -21.08 10.57 3.54
C GLN A 242 -21.21 9.40 4.52
N SER A 243 -21.24 8.20 3.99
CA SER A 243 -21.48 6.99 4.76
C SER A 243 -20.20 6.31 5.22
N ARG A 244 -20.27 5.67 6.39
CA ARG A 244 -19.19 4.85 6.94
C ARG A 244 -19.75 3.53 7.43
N VAL A 245 -19.28 2.41 6.85
CA VAL A 245 -19.59 1.07 7.36
C VAL A 245 -18.85 0.86 8.69
N VAL A 246 -19.62 0.65 9.75
CA VAL A 246 -19.12 0.37 11.10
C VAL A 246 -18.83 -1.12 11.26
N ARG A 247 -19.71 -1.96 10.69
CA ARG A 247 -19.60 -3.41 10.76
C ARG A 247 -20.30 -4.04 9.55
N ALA A 248 -19.73 -5.12 9.01
CA ALA A 248 -20.34 -5.97 8.00
C ALA A 248 -20.29 -7.41 8.46
N VAL A 249 -21.36 -8.16 8.22
CA VAL A 249 -21.45 -9.60 8.48
C VAL A 249 -22.04 -10.26 7.23
N THR A 250 -21.28 -11.15 6.59
CA THR A 250 -21.70 -11.86 5.38
C THR A 250 -21.82 -13.34 5.63
N VAL A 251 -22.97 -13.93 5.25
CA VAL A 251 -23.24 -15.37 5.33
C VAL A 251 -23.83 -15.82 3.99
N GLY A 252 -23.03 -16.52 3.19
CA GLY A 252 -23.42 -16.93 1.85
C GLY A 252 -23.74 -15.75 0.93
N GLU A 253 -24.98 -15.65 0.49
CA GLU A 253 -25.43 -14.58 -0.40
C GLU A 253 -26.16 -13.43 0.33
N ILE A 254 -26.14 -13.42 1.65
CA ILE A 254 -26.73 -12.37 2.47
C ILE A 254 -25.62 -11.63 3.23
N ALA A 255 -25.71 -10.31 3.22
CA ALA A 255 -24.84 -9.46 4.04
C ALA A 255 -25.69 -8.50 4.87
N GLN A 256 -25.32 -8.32 6.13
CA GLN A 256 -25.85 -7.28 7.00
C GLN A 256 -24.79 -6.24 7.27
N LEU A 257 -25.15 -4.98 7.00
CA LEU A 257 -24.31 -3.81 7.26
C LEU A 257 -24.87 -3.01 8.43
N TYR A 258 -23.95 -2.42 9.16
CA TYR A 258 -24.21 -1.40 10.17
C TYR A 258 -23.48 -0.15 9.68
N THR A 259 -24.26 0.89 9.27
CA THR A 259 -23.70 2.06 8.58
C THR A 259 -24.10 3.33 9.32
N ASP A 260 -23.12 4.20 9.53
CA ASP A 260 -23.36 5.58 9.94
C ASP A 260 -23.45 6.43 8.67
N PHE A 261 -24.60 7.15 8.51
CA PHE A 261 -24.82 8.13 7.48
C PHE A 261 -24.73 9.52 8.12
N GLU A 262 -23.71 10.25 7.79
CA GLU A 262 -23.53 11.64 8.20
C GLU A 262 -23.71 12.56 7.00
N GLY A 263 -24.31 13.73 7.21
CA GLY A 263 -24.52 14.64 6.09
C GLY A 263 -25.29 15.89 6.43
N THR A 264 -25.85 16.49 5.39
CA THR A 264 -26.67 17.71 5.49
C THR A 264 -27.89 17.61 4.61
N ARG A 265 -28.92 18.35 4.98
CA ARG A 265 -30.11 18.59 4.13
C ARG A 265 -30.56 20.05 4.24
N VAL A 266 -31.31 20.50 3.30
CA VAL A 266 -31.98 21.81 3.36
C VAL A 266 -33.39 21.63 3.95
N ASP A 267 -33.68 22.35 5.03
CA ASP A 267 -35.01 22.34 5.66
C ASP A 267 -36.03 23.25 4.91
N GLU A 268 -37.28 23.23 5.35
CA GLU A 268 -38.35 24.00 4.74
C GLU A 268 -38.12 25.54 4.79
N SER A 269 -37.23 26.00 5.68
CA SER A 269 -36.86 27.42 5.76
C SER A 269 -35.69 27.78 4.81
N GLY A 270 -35.16 26.81 4.07
CA GLY A 270 -34.00 26.97 3.17
C GLY A 270 -32.66 26.94 3.90
N LYS A 271 -32.61 26.56 5.19
CA LYS A 271 -31.41 26.48 5.97
C LYS A 271 -30.79 25.07 5.88
N THR A 272 -29.49 24.99 5.73
CA THR A 272 -28.75 23.71 5.80
C THR A 272 -28.69 23.22 7.24
N VAL A 273 -29.17 22.01 7.49
CA VAL A 273 -29.17 21.35 8.81
C VAL A 273 -28.44 20.02 8.71
N PRO A 274 -27.75 19.58 9.79
CA PRO A 274 -27.08 18.28 9.80
C PRO A 274 -28.09 17.14 9.82
N VAL A 275 -27.74 16.02 9.21
CA VAL A 275 -28.48 14.75 9.25
C VAL A 275 -27.52 13.67 9.71
N HIS A 276 -27.99 12.83 10.62
CA HIS A 276 -27.28 11.67 11.10
C HIS A 276 -28.24 10.51 11.24
N ASN A 277 -27.89 9.36 10.69
CA ASN A 277 -28.67 8.12 10.78
C ASN A 277 -27.74 6.95 11.11
N ASN A 278 -28.20 6.06 11.97
CA ASN A 278 -27.51 4.82 12.36
C ASN A 278 -28.25 3.63 11.75
N ALA A 279 -27.91 3.32 10.51
CA ALA A 279 -28.67 2.37 9.71
C ALA A 279 -28.26 0.91 9.91
N ILE A 280 -29.22 0.04 9.62
CA ILE A 280 -29.02 -1.39 9.37
C ILE A 280 -29.51 -1.67 7.95
N GLU A 281 -28.63 -2.22 7.10
CA GLU A 281 -28.98 -2.69 5.77
C GLU A 281 -28.76 -4.19 5.66
N VAL A 282 -29.70 -4.87 4.99
CA VAL A 282 -29.55 -6.25 4.57
C VAL A 282 -29.50 -6.31 3.05
N LEU A 283 -28.44 -6.90 2.54
CA LEU A 283 -28.16 -6.99 1.11
C LEU A 283 -28.20 -8.47 0.69
N ARG A 284 -28.56 -8.69 -0.59
CA ARG A 284 -28.49 -9.99 -1.24
C ARG A 284 -27.60 -9.92 -2.46
N ARG A 285 -26.70 -10.90 -2.57
CA ARG A 285 -25.86 -11.09 -3.77
C ARG A 285 -26.72 -11.55 -4.94
N GLN A 286 -26.53 -10.92 -6.09
CA GLN A 286 -27.22 -11.23 -7.33
C GLN A 286 -26.40 -12.25 -8.15
N SER A 287 -27.00 -12.83 -9.21
CA SER A 287 -26.34 -13.78 -10.10
C SER A 287 -25.15 -13.21 -10.88
N ASP A 288 -25.12 -11.89 -11.10
CA ASP A 288 -24.02 -11.16 -11.70
C ASP A 288 -22.89 -10.79 -10.71
N GLY A 289 -23.03 -11.20 -9.43
CA GLY A 289 -22.09 -10.93 -8.36
C GLY A 289 -22.28 -9.56 -7.69
N SER A 290 -23.21 -8.73 -8.17
CA SER A 290 -23.55 -7.45 -7.53
C SER A 290 -24.34 -7.66 -6.24
N TRP A 291 -24.37 -6.64 -5.37
CA TRP A 291 -25.15 -6.64 -4.13
C TRP A 291 -26.25 -5.63 -4.19
N LYS A 292 -27.49 -6.06 -3.87
CA LYS A 292 -28.66 -5.20 -3.81
C LYS A 292 -29.33 -5.25 -2.45
N LEU A 293 -29.87 -4.11 -2.03
CA LEU A 293 -30.61 -4.01 -0.76
C LEU A 293 -31.95 -4.74 -0.87
N ILE A 294 -32.21 -5.56 0.13
CA ILE A 294 -33.51 -6.24 0.34
C ILE A 294 -34.26 -5.68 1.55
N MET A 295 -33.56 -5.16 2.55
CA MET A 295 -34.15 -4.48 3.69
C MET A 295 -33.23 -3.38 4.19
N GLY A 296 -33.77 -2.19 4.43
CA GLY A 296 -33.06 -1.06 5.01
C GLY A 296 -33.85 -0.42 6.14
N ASP A 297 -33.16 -0.15 7.26
CA ASP A 297 -33.68 0.63 8.37
C ASP A 297 -32.66 1.74 8.69
N PRO A 298 -32.94 2.99 8.27
CA PRO A 298 -32.02 4.11 8.49
C PRO A 298 -31.84 4.49 9.97
N ASN A 299 -32.70 4.00 10.87
CA ASN A 299 -32.61 4.27 12.32
C ASN A 299 -32.54 2.98 13.15
N GLY A 300 -32.20 1.86 12.54
CA GLY A 300 -32.26 0.54 13.17
C GLY A 300 -31.29 0.32 14.34
N ARG A 301 -30.46 1.32 14.70
CA ARG A 301 -29.54 1.30 15.84
C ARG A 301 -29.76 2.47 16.82
N GLU A 302 -30.90 3.15 16.75
CA GLU A 302 -31.30 4.17 17.73
C GLU A 302 -31.91 3.57 19.01
#